data_b0137629ed72893d8ba30e14037bbf71
#
_entry.id   b0137629ed72893d8ba30e14037bbf71
#
_cell.length_a   1.000
_cell.length_b   1.000
_cell.length_c   1.000
_cell.angle_alpha   90.00
_cell.angle_beta   90.00
_cell.angle_gamma   90.00
#
_symmetry.space_group_name_H-M   'P 1'
#
loop_
_entity.id
_entity.type
_entity.pdbx_description
1 polymer ?
#
loop_
_entity_poly.entity_id
_entity_poly.type
_entity_poly.pdbx_seq_one_letter_code
_entity_poly.pdbx_strand_id
1 'polypeptide(L)'
;MPTTKIFALRKVMDPIKTELSDAIHECVAQALQFPREKRLQRFFPMEEEDFHYGSVDRTEKYLVIEITMFEGRSVETIKTLIRMIYEKVPEATGIPRSDIDVLINELPRHAWGLQGFIGDEQSLGYSVSV
;
A
#
# COMPACT_ATOMS: atom_id res chain seq x y z
N MET A 1 -5.07 -7.57 8.77
CA MET A 1 -4.44 -7.88 7.47
C MET A 1 -4.21 -6.62 6.69
N PRO A 2 -3.02 -6.32 6.23
CA PRO A 2 -2.83 -5.19 5.33
C PRO A 2 -3.41 -5.48 3.96
N THR A 3 -4.27 -4.59 3.48
CA THR A 3 -4.76 -4.61 2.10
C THR A 3 -4.33 -3.33 1.41
N THR A 4 -3.87 -3.42 0.18
CA THR A 4 -3.32 -2.28 -0.54
C THR A 4 -4.17 -1.97 -1.77
N LYS A 5 -4.55 -0.70 -1.92
CA LYS A 5 -5.15 -0.18 -3.13
C LYS A 5 -4.13 0.71 -3.82
N ILE A 6 -4.01 0.56 -5.12
CA ILE A 6 -3.00 1.26 -5.90
C ILE A 6 -3.68 1.94 -7.08
N PHE A 7 -3.51 3.27 -7.17
CA PHE A 7 -4.15 4.09 -8.20
C PHE A 7 -3.10 4.81 -9.03
N ALA A 8 -3.24 4.74 -10.33
CA ALA A 8 -2.43 5.50 -11.29
C ALA A 8 -3.16 5.52 -12.62
N LEU A 9 -2.76 6.40 -13.52
CA LEU A 9 -3.26 6.35 -14.89
C LEU A 9 -2.92 5.00 -15.51
N ARG A 10 -3.84 4.44 -16.29
CA ARG A 10 -3.67 3.14 -16.93
C ARG A 10 -2.37 3.03 -17.71
N LYS A 11 -2.03 4.05 -18.49
CA LYS A 11 -0.79 4.06 -19.29
C LYS A 11 0.47 4.03 -18.45
N VAL A 12 0.39 4.49 -17.20
CA VAL A 12 1.51 4.48 -16.27
C VAL A 12 1.58 3.15 -15.54
N MET A 13 0.43 2.65 -15.10
CA MET A 13 0.35 1.43 -14.29
C MET A 13 0.66 0.15 -15.07
N ASP A 14 0.06 0.00 -16.25
CA ASP A 14 0.13 -1.26 -16.99
C ASP A 14 1.57 -1.75 -17.24
N PRO A 15 2.51 -0.88 -17.66
CA PRO A 15 3.88 -1.35 -17.93
C PRO A 15 4.66 -1.76 -16.68
N ILE A 16 4.29 -1.29 -15.50
CA ILE A 16 5.08 -1.45 -14.27
C ILE A 16 4.37 -2.25 -13.18
N LYS A 17 3.21 -2.82 -13.50
CA LYS A 17 2.33 -3.43 -12.48
C LYS A 17 3.03 -4.52 -11.67
N THR A 18 3.77 -5.42 -12.33
CA THR A 18 4.46 -6.52 -11.64
C THR A 18 5.56 -6.01 -10.71
N GLU A 19 6.41 -5.12 -11.19
CA GLU A 19 7.50 -4.54 -10.41
C GLU A 19 6.95 -3.73 -9.23
N LEU A 20 5.88 -2.99 -9.47
CA LEU A 20 5.20 -2.21 -8.45
C LEU A 20 4.59 -3.11 -7.37
N SER A 21 3.89 -4.16 -7.78
CA SER A 21 3.29 -5.13 -6.89
C SER A 21 4.33 -5.78 -5.99
N ASP A 22 5.44 -6.23 -6.57
CA ASP A 22 6.50 -6.91 -5.84
C ASP A 22 7.20 -5.96 -4.85
N ALA A 23 7.48 -4.73 -5.27
CA ALA A 23 8.13 -3.74 -4.41
C ALA A 23 7.28 -3.40 -3.20
N ILE A 24 5.99 -3.16 -3.41
CA ILE A 24 5.06 -2.86 -2.30
C ILE A 24 4.95 -4.05 -1.35
N HIS A 25 4.81 -5.24 -1.91
CA HIS A 25 4.68 -6.45 -1.08
C HIS A 25 5.91 -6.68 -0.22
N GLU A 26 7.10 -6.47 -0.77
CA GLU A 26 8.34 -6.59 -0.02
C GLU A 26 8.38 -5.61 1.16
N CYS A 27 7.97 -4.36 0.92
CA CYS A 27 7.91 -3.35 1.98
C CYS A 27 6.93 -3.74 3.09
N VAL A 28 5.74 -4.19 2.71
CA VAL A 28 4.70 -4.59 3.67
C VAL A 28 5.17 -5.80 4.50
N ALA A 29 5.71 -6.82 3.83
CA ALA A 29 6.16 -8.02 4.51
C ALA A 29 7.29 -7.72 5.50
N GLN A 30 8.27 -6.93 5.08
CA GLN A 30 9.43 -6.62 5.90
C GLN A 30 9.10 -5.65 7.04
N ALA A 31 8.47 -4.51 6.73
CA ALA A 31 8.20 -3.48 7.73
C ALA A 31 7.17 -3.92 8.77
N LEU A 32 6.15 -4.65 8.35
CA LEU A 32 5.06 -5.06 9.25
C LEU A 32 5.23 -6.47 9.79
N GLN A 33 6.30 -7.16 9.43
CA GLN A 33 6.52 -8.56 9.79
C GLN A 33 5.31 -9.41 9.41
N PHE A 34 4.81 -9.18 8.21
CA PHE A 34 3.61 -9.83 7.71
C PHE A 34 3.99 -11.02 6.82
N PRO A 35 3.24 -12.13 6.89
CA PRO A 35 3.56 -13.33 6.08
C PRO A 35 3.65 -13.04 4.59
N ARG A 36 4.77 -13.43 3.97
CA ARG A 36 5.04 -13.15 2.55
C ARG A 36 4.09 -13.89 1.61
N GLU A 37 3.53 -15.01 2.04
CA GLU A 37 2.57 -15.78 1.25
C GLU A 37 1.20 -15.11 1.18
N LYS A 38 0.97 -14.07 1.97
CA LYS A 38 -0.30 -13.34 1.98
C LYS A 38 -0.11 -12.01 1.26
N ARG A 39 -0.54 -11.95 0.00
CA ARG A 39 -0.48 -10.72 -0.79
C ARG A 39 -1.90 -10.27 -1.11
N LEU A 40 -2.30 -9.15 -0.54
CA LEU A 40 -3.63 -8.58 -0.76
C LEU A 40 -3.47 -7.20 -1.38
N GLN A 41 -3.62 -7.15 -2.68
CA GLN A 41 -3.44 -5.93 -3.46
C GLN A 41 -4.56 -5.80 -4.49
N ARG A 42 -4.99 -4.57 -4.72
CA ARG A 42 -5.97 -4.24 -5.76
C ARG A 42 -5.43 -3.07 -6.56
N PHE A 43 -5.42 -3.24 -7.87
CA PHE A 43 -4.97 -2.21 -8.79
C PHE A 43 -6.16 -1.51 -9.41
N PHE A 44 -6.13 -0.18 -9.40
CA PHE A 44 -7.16 0.67 -9.97
C PHE A 44 -6.52 1.51 -11.08
N PRO A 45 -6.42 0.96 -12.31
CA PRO A 45 -5.95 1.76 -13.43
C PRO A 45 -7.02 2.78 -13.80
N MET A 46 -6.64 4.06 -13.77
CA MET A 46 -7.57 5.17 -13.93
C MET A 46 -7.48 5.76 -15.33
N GLU A 47 -8.63 6.17 -15.84
CA GLU A 47 -8.67 6.94 -17.08
C GLU A 47 -8.36 8.42 -16.76
N GLU A 48 -7.90 9.17 -17.76
CA GLU A 48 -7.49 10.56 -17.54
C GLU A 48 -8.59 11.44 -16.97
N GLU A 49 -9.83 11.23 -17.40
CA GLU A 49 -10.99 11.99 -16.92
C GLU A 49 -11.37 11.67 -15.47
N ASP A 50 -10.86 10.56 -14.92
CA ASP A 50 -11.21 10.10 -13.58
C ASP A 50 -10.10 10.33 -12.56
N PHE A 51 -8.96 10.88 -12.98
CA PHE A 51 -7.78 10.97 -12.11
C PHE A 51 -7.10 12.32 -12.25
N HIS A 52 -7.41 13.21 -11.31
CA HIS A 52 -6.84 14.55 -11.27
C HIS A 52 -5.66 14.58 -10.29
N TYR A 53 -4.59 15.22 -10.68
CA TYR A 53 -3.41 15.40 -9.84
C TYR A 53 -2.96 16.86 -9.93
N GLY A 54 -2.38 17.38 -8.86
CA GLY A 54 -1.91 18.76 -8.87
C GLY A 54 -0.70 18.91 -9.81
N SER A 55 -0.93 19.37 -11.03
CA SER A 55 0.10 19.42 -12.07
C SER A 55 1.21 20.45 -11.80
N VAL A 56 1.09 21.24 -10.75
CA VAL A 56 2.15 22.15 -10.32
C VAL A 56 3.31 21.37 -9.69
N ASP A 57 2.98 20.38 -8.86
CA ASP A 57 3.96 19.64 -8.07
C ASP A 57 4.11 18.19 -8.49
N ARG A 58 3.20 17.69 -9.31
CA ARG A 58 3.15 16.30 -9.73
C ARG A 58 3.06 16.19 -11.24
N THR A 59 3.39 15.01 -11.75
CA THR A 59 3.28 14.70 -13.18
C THR A 59 2.23 13.61 -13.42
N GLU A 60 2.03 13.24 -14.69
CA GLU A 60 1.12 12.16 -15.04
C GLU A 60 1.51 10.80 -14.43
N LYS A 61 2.73 10.70 -13.90
CA LYS A 61 3.19 9.48 -13.22
C LYS A 61 2.65 9.37 -11.79
N TYR A 62 1.74 10.26 -11.40
CA TYR A 62 1.16 10.27 -10.06
C TYR A 62 0.66 8.88 -9.65
N LEU A 63 1.10 8.44 -8.50
CA LEU A 63 0.81 7.12 -7.95
C LEU A 63 0.30 7.28 -6.52
N VAL A 64 -0.84 6.68 -6.22
CA VAL A 64 -1.39 6.67 -4.87
C VAL A 64 -1.39 5.24 -4.35
N ILE A 65 -0.79 5.05 -3.19
CA ILE A 65 -0.74 3.75 -2.51
C ILE A 65 -1.49 3.91 -1.19
N GLU A 66 -2.61 3.22 -1.05
CA GLU A 66 -3.41 3.24 0.17
C GLU A 66 -3.36 1.87 0.83
N ILE A 67 -2.84 1.82 2.05
CA ILE A 67 -2.74 0.58 2.80
C ILE A 67 -3.67 0.67 3.99
N THR A 68 -4.63 -0.25 4.07
CA THR A 68 -5.53 -0.39 5.20
C THR A 68 -5.10 -1.58 6.02
N MET A 69 -4.96 -1.39 7.32
CA MET A 69 -4.45 -2.42 8.21
C MET A 69 -5.06 -2.28 9.60
N PHE A 70 -4.92 -3.31 10.42
CA PHE A 70 -5.32 -3.22 11.82
C PHE A 70 -4.42 -2.24 12.56
N GLU A 71 -5.00 -1.48 13.46
CA GLU A 71 -4.23 -0.65 14.38
C GLU A 71 -3.47 -1.52 15.38
N GLY A 72 -2.42 -0.97 16.00
CA GLY A 72 -1.60 -1.64 17.00
C GLY A 72 -0.11 -1.52 16.75
N ARG A 73 0.29 -1.17 15.52
CA ARG A 73 1.71 -0.97 15.20
C ARG A 73 2.20 0.37 15.72
N SER A 74 3.47 0.46 16.03
CA SER A 74 4.06 1.71 16.52
C SER A 74 4.14 2.76 15.42
N VAL A 75 4.21 4.03 15.82
CA VAL A 75 4.41 5.14 14.90
C VAL A 75 5.69 4.94 14.08
N GLU A 76 6.76 4.46 14.72
CA GLU A 76 8.02 4.22 14.01
C GLU A 76 7.89 3.13 12.95
N THR A 77 7.14 2.07 13.22
CA THR A 77 6.90 1.01 12.24
C THR A 77 6.16 1.57 11.03
N ILE A 78 5.14 2.40 11.26
CA ILE A 78 4.38 3.02 10.17
C ILE A 78 5.29 3.92 9.33
N LYS A 79 6.10 4.75 9.98
CA LYS A 79 7.05 5.62 9.27
C LYS A 79 8.09 4.81 8.50
N THR A 80 8.55 3.72 9.06
CA THR A 80 9.50 2.82 8.39
C THR A 80 8.88 2.24 7.12
N LEU A 81 7.61 1.82 7.18
CA LEU A 81 6.91 1.32 6.00
C LEU A 81 6.86 2.39 4.90
N ILE A 82 6.49 3.61 5.25
CA ILE A 82 6.41 4.71 4.29
C ILE A 82 7.78 5.01 3.69
N ARG A 83 8.84 5.08 4.53
CA ARG A 83 10.21 5.32 4.06
C ARG A 83 10.67 4.21 3.10
N MET A 84 10.37 2.96 3.41
CA MET A 84 10.73 1.84 2.54
C MET A 84 10.04 1.92 1.19
N ILE A 85 8.76 2.30 1.19
CA ILE A 85 8.01 2.48 -0.06
C ILE A 85 8.66 3.57 -0.91
N TYR A 86 9.02 4.71 -0.31
CA TYR A 86 9.68 5.81 -1.03
C TYR A 86 11.09 5.45 -1.52
N GLU A 87 11.73 4.45 -0.94
CA GLU A 87 13.01 3.94 -1.41
C GLU A 87 12.84 2.89 -2.51
N LYS A 88 11.99 1.90 -2.26
CA LYS A 88 11.87 0.71 -3.12
C LYS A 88 11.04 0.93 -4.37
N VAL A 89 9.94 1.66 -4.28
CA VAL A 89 9.05 1.85 -5.42
C VAL A 89 9.69 2.69 -6.52
N PRO A 90 10.32 3.83 -6.25
CA PRO A 90 11.05 4.55 -7.30
C PRO A 90 12.16 3.72 -7.94
N GLU A 91 12.90 2.96 -7.15
CA GLU A 91 13.96 2.10 -7.65
C GLU A 91 13.42 1.03 -8.62
N ALA A 92 12.28 0.41 -8.26
CA ALA A 92 11.70 -0.68 -9.06
C ALA A 92 10.96 -0.19 -10.29
N THR A 93 10.36 1.00 -10.27
CA THR A 93 9.41 1.44 -11.29
C THR A 93 9.85 2.65 -12.09
N GLY A 94 10.82 3.41 -11.60
CA GLY A 94 11.22 4.68 -12.22
C GLY A 94 10.29 5.84 -11.93
N ILE A 95 9.24 5.64 -11.12
CA ILE A 95 8.36 6.74 -10.70
C ILE A 95 9.09 7.54 -9.62
N PRO A 96 9.27 8.86 -9.81
CA PRO A 96 9.96 9.66 -8.80
C PRO A 96 9.14 9.76 -7.51
N ARG A 97 9.81 9.81 -6.38
CA ARG A 97 9.15 9.88 -5.08
C ARG A 97 8.19 11.07 -4.95
N SER A 98 8.47 12.16 -5.65
CA SER A 98 7.62 13.35 -5.65
C SER A 98 6.25 13.11 -6.30
N ASP A 99 6.10 12.03 -7.07
CA ASP A 99 4.84 11.64 -7.68
C ASP A 99 4.08 10.57 -6.87
N ILE A 100 4.58 10.20 -5.70
CA ILE A 100 3.99 9.12 -4.91
C ILE A 100 3.38 9.68 -3.63
N ASP A 101 2.10 9.39 -3.42
CA ASP A 101 1.44 9.59 -2.13
C ASP A 101 1.19 8.23 -1.49
N VAL A 102 1.47 8.12 -0.20
CA VAL A 102 1.22 6.91 0.58
C VAL A 102 0.29 7.26 1.72
N LEU A 103 -0.82 6.56 1.82
CA LEU A 103 -1.78 6.74 2.91
C LEU A 103 -1.89 5.43 3.69
N ILE A 104 -1.79 5.53 5.01
CA ILE A 104 -1.97 4.40 5.90
C ILE A 104 -3.28 4.61 6.65
N ASN A 105 -4.22 3.70 6.45
CA ASN A 105 -5.50 3.70 7.14
C ASN A 105 -5.49 2.60 8.19
N GLU A 106 -5.59 2.97 9.46
CA GLU A 106 -5.62 2.02 10.54
C GLU A 106 -7.04 1.83 11.02
N LEU A 107 -7.48 0.57 11.15
CA LEU A 107 -8.80 0.22 11.64
C LEU A 107 -8.69 -0.62 12.91
N PRO A 108 -9.58 -0.39 13.89
CA PRO A 108 -9.68 -1.32 15.00
C PRO A 108 -10.14 -2.69 14.49
N ARG A 109 -9.65 -3.75 15.12
CA ARG A 109 -9.95 -5.12 14.66
C ARG A 109 -11.44 -5.44 14.63
N HIS A 110 -12.23 -4.84 15.54
CA HIS A 110 -13.68 -5.06 15.57
C HIS A 110 -14.42 -4.43 14.39
N ALA A 111 -13.78 -3.54 13.63
CA ALA A 111 -14.39 -2.87 12.48
C ALA A 111 -14.07 -3.57 11.15
N TRP A 112 -13.56 -4.79 11.19
CA TRP A 112 -13.14 -5.50 9.99
C TRP A 112 -13.65 -6.93 9.99
N GLY A 113 -14.46 -7.31 9.00
CA GLY A 113 -14.85 -8.68 8.75
C GLY A 113 -13.86 -9.36 7.84
N LEU A 114 -13.36 -10.53 8.22
CA LEU A 114 -12.35 -11.30 7.49
C LEU A 114 -12.80 -12.75 7.33
N GLN A 115 -12.99 -13.17 6.09
CA GLN A 115 -13.32 -14.59 5.78
C GLN A 115 -14.47 -15.16 6.61
N GLY A 116 -15.46 -14.32 6.90
CA GLY A 116 -16.63 -14.73 7.68
C GLY A 116 -16.50 -14.51 9.18
N PHE A 117 -15.39 -13.94 9.65
CA PHE A 117 -15.16 -13.68 11.08
C PHE A 117 -14.98 -12.19 11.35
N ILE A 118 -15.24 -11.79 12.58
CA ILE A 118 -14.93 -10.43 13.05
C ILE A 118 -13.47 -10.43 13.48
N GLY A 119 -12.74 -9.38 13.10
CA GLY A 119 -11.28 -9.33 13.24
C GLY A 119 -10.72 -9.46 14.66
N ASP A 120 -11.48 -9.07 15.70
CA ASP A 120 -11.04 -9.20 17.09
C ASP A 120 -11.52 -10.52 17.74
N GLU A 121 -12.25 -11.36 17.01
CA GLU A 121 -12.75 -12.64 17.50
C GLU A 121 -11.96 -13.84 16.97
N GLN A 122 -10.87 -13.60 16.23
CA GLN A 122 -10.04 -14.63 15.63
C GLN A 122 -8.57 -14.37 15.86
N SER A 123 -7.79 -15.45 15.91
CA SER A 123 -6.33 -15.35 15.89
C SER A 123 -5.87 -14.97 14.50
N LEU A 124 -4.94 -14.01 14.44
CA LEU A 124 -4.42 -13.49 13.16
C LEU A 124 -3.28 -14.34 12.59
N GLY A 125 -2.59 -15.10 13.43
CA GLY A 125 -1.40 -15.83 13.01
C GLY A 125 -0.16 -14.95 12.84
N TYR A 126 -0.24 -13.67 13.21
CA TYR A 126 0.88 -12.71 13.20
C TYR A 126 0.60 -11.61 14.20
N SER A 127 1.63 -10.84 14.58
CA SER A 127 1.49 -9.75 15.54
C SER A 127 1.21 -8.43 14.85
N VAL A 128 0.35 -7.61 15.45
CA VAL A 128 0.13 -6.21 15.03
C VAL A 128 0.84 -5.22 15.94
N SER A 129 1.42 -5.67 17.05
CA SER A 129 2.13 -4.81 18.00
C SER A 129 3.64 -4.80 17.72
N VAL A 130 4.01 -4.35 16.53
CA VAL A 130 5.40 -4.33 16.07
C VAL A 130 5.94 -2.90 15.77
#